data_75309700b9cc7b107d68487a1d97da6c
#
_entry.id   75309700b9cc7b107d68487a1d97da6c
#
_cell.length_a   1.000
_cell.length_b   1.000
_cell.length_c   1.000
_cell.angle_alpha   90.00
_cell.angle_beta   90.00
_cell.angle_gamma   90.00
#
_symmetry.space_group_name_H-M   'P 1'
#
loop_
_entity.id
_entity.type
_entity.pdbx_description
1 polymer ?
#
loop_
_entity_poly.entity_id
_entity_poly.type
_entity_poly.pdbx_seq_one_letter_code
_entity_poly.pdbx_strand_id
1 'polypeptide(L)'
;MSEKKQPTFKRDVDTETLVAFLLKRHETAPGSTITYEELSGIISRKVNNGARHILSSARRVLSREHNILMTCIATVGLKFVEENSEVLGIADSHQKRVRRANRNTLHIVKHVDMTDATPDEKARALAVQSIVGAIDLCTKTSSRNKVKELCASTGAAVPVGKSLELFRE
;
A
#
# COMPACT_ATOMS: atom_id res chain seq x y z
N MET A 1 -1.06 -29.21 -6.47
CA MET A 1 -0.48 -28.28 -7.45
C MET A 1 -1.56 -27.24 -7.76
N SER A 2 -1.38 -26.01 -7.31
CA SER A 2 -2.40 -24.95 -7.51
C SER A 2 -2.21 -24.36 -8.90
N GLU A 3 -3.21 -24.53 -9.77
CA GLU A 3 -3.23 -23.88 -11.08
C GLU A 3 -3.22 -22.36 -10.89
N LYS A 4 -2.13 -21.71 -11.31
CA LYS A 4 -2.08 -20.26 -11.39
C LYS A 4 -3.11 -19.80 -12.43
N LYS A 5 -4.25 -19.26 -12.01
CA LYS A 5 -5.22 -18.59 -12.88
C LYS A 5 -4.46 -17.56 -13.72
N GLN A 6 -4.43 -17.76 -15.03
CA GLN A 6 -3.87 -16.78 -15.96
C GLN A 6 -4.68 -15.47 -15.85
N PRO A 7 -4.03 -14.32 -15.82
CA PRO A 7 -4.74 -13.04 -15.76
C PRO A 7 -5.62 -12.89 -17.01
N THR A 8 -6.87 -12.47 -16.80
CA THR A 8 -7.90 -12.33 -17.85
C THR A 8 -7.56 -11.24 -18.90
N PHE A 9 -6.61 -10.37 -18.60
CA PHE A 9 -6.13 -9.32 -19.50
C PHE A 9 -4.65 -9.50 -19.77
N LYS A 10 -4.24 -9.45 -21.04
CA LYS A 10 -2.83 -9.41 -21.43
C LYS A 10 -2.20 -8.15 -20.83
N ARG A 11 -1.04 -8.32 -20.24
CA ARG A 11 -0.23 -7.18 -19.76
C ARG A 11 0.22 -6.37 -20.97
N ASP A 12 0.38 -5.05 -20.76
CA ASP A 12 1.01 -4.20 -21.75
C ASP A 12 2.46 -4.66 -21.98
N VAL A 13 2.87 -4.74 -23.25
CA VAL A 13 4.23 -5.17 -23.66
C VAL A 13 5.30 -4.35 -22.96
N ASP A 14 5.10 -3.04 -22.83
CA ASP A 14 6.02 -2.15 -22.13
C ASP A 14 6.16 -2.52 -20.63
N THR A 15 5.06 -2.96 -20.00
CA THR A 15 5.08 -3.45 -18.61
C THR A 15 5.89 -4.73 -18.48
N GLU A 16 5.72 -5.69 -19.41
CA GLU A 16 6.48 -6.95 -19.40
C GLU A 16 7.96 -6.70 -19.63
N THR A 17 8.29 -5.80 -20.57
CA THR A 17 9.68 -5.40 -20.85
C THR A 17 10.35 -4.78 -19.63
N LEU A 18 9.65 -3.88 -18.93
CA LEU A 18 10.16 -3.30 -17.68
C LEU A 18 10.34 -4.34 -16.58
N VAL A 19 9.38 -5.25 -16.42
CA VAL A 19 9.48 -6.33 -15.41
C VAL A 19 10.69 -7.21 -15.69
N ALA A 20 10.88 -7.66 -16.92
CA ALA A 20 12.03 -8.49 -17.31
C ALA A 20 13.37 -7.77 -17.04
N PHE A 21 13.47 -6.51 -17.41
CA PHE A 21 14.65 -5.69 -17.14
C PHE A 21 14.91 -5.55 -15.64
N LEU A 22 13.89 -5.21 -14.85
CA LEU A 22 14.01 -4.99 -13.42
C LEU A 22 14.36 -6.27 -12.67
N LEU A 23 13.85 -7.43 -13.08
CA LEU A 23 14.24 -8.74 -12.53
C LEU A 23 15.73 -9.00 -12.75
N LYS A 24 16.19 -8.87 -13.99
CA LYS A 24 17.60 -9.03 -14.33
C LYS A 24 18.50 -8.05 -13.57
N ARG A 25 18.06 -6.82 -13.41
CA ARG A 25 18.82 -5.79 -12.67
C ARG A 25 18.87 -6.10 -11.18
N HIS A 26 17.80 -6.62 -10.59
CA HIS A 26 17.78 -7.04 -9.20
C HIS A 26 18.76 -8.21 -8.95
N GLU A 27 18.84 -9.19 -9.86
CA GLU A 27 19.76 -10.30 -9.76
C GLU A 27 21.25 -9.87 -9.84
N THR A 28 21.54 -8.89 -10.70
CA THR A 28 22.93 -8.44 -10.93
C THR A 28 23.39 -7.36 -9.95
N ALA A 29 22.49 -6.53 -9.47
CA ALA A 29 22.81 -5.39 -8.60
C ALA A 29 21.65 -5.13 -7.62
N PRO A 30 21.46 -6.00 -6.61
CA PRO A 30 20.49 -5.78 -5.56
C PRO A 30 20.79 -4.45 -4.85
N GLY A 31 19.76 -3.77 -4.35
CA GLY A 31 19.87 -2.46 -3.68
C GLY A 31 20.20 -1.27 -4.59
N SER A 32 20.43 -1.49 -5.88
CA SER A 32 20.80 -0.44 -6.82
C SER A 32 19.63 0.52 -7.09
N THR A 33 20.00 1.74 -7.46
CA THR A 33 19.06 2.75 -7.96
C THR A 33 19.05 2.76 -9.47
N ILE A 34 17.86 2.82 -10.08
CA ILE A 34 17.65 2.88 -11.52
C ILE A 34 17.00 4.23 -11.83
N THR A 35 17.60 4.99 -12.71
CA THR A 35 17.09 6.33 -13.05
C THR A 35 15.84 6.27 -13.91
N TYR A 36 15.02 7.33 -13.85
CA TYR A 36 13.87 7.46 -14.75
C TYR A 36 14.29 7.59 -16.22
N GLU A 37 15.48 8.08 -16.50
CA GLU A 37 16.03 8.15 -17.85
C GLU A 37 16.35 6.75 -18.39
N GLU A 38 17.00 5.92 -17.59
CA GLU A 38 17.27 4.52 -17.92
C GLU A 38 15.98 3.73 -18.18
N LEU A 39 14.99 3.86 -17.30
CA LEU A 39 13.66 3.23 -17.46
C LEU A 39 12.93 3.74 -18.72
N SER A 40 13.05 5.02 -19.02
CA SER A 40 12.45 5.63 -20.22
C SER A 40 13.10 5.13 -21.51
N GLY A 41 14.42 4.91 -21.50
CA GLY A 41 15.16 4.34 -22.61
C GLY A 41 14.70 2.94 -22.98
N ILE A 42 14.37 2.11 -21.98
CA ILE A 42 13.96 0.72 -22.19
C ILE A 42 12.63 0.60 -22.91
N ILE A 43 11.65 1.45 -22.56
CA ILE A 43 10.32 1.43 -23.19
C ILE A 43 10.16 2.49 -24.28
N SER A 44 11.21 3.23 -24.60
CA SER A 44 11.20 4.35 -25.56
C SER A 44 10.10 5.39 -25.29
N ARG A 45 9.71 5.57 -24.02
CA ARG A 45 8.68 6.51 -23.55
C ARG A 45 9.12 7.19 -22.27
N LYS A 46 8.81 8.47 -22.12
CA LYS A 46 9.11 9.23 -20.89
C LYS A 46 8.27 8.72 -19.72
N VAL A 47 8.92 7.98 -18.80
CA VAL A 47 8.26 7.40 -17.62
C VAL A 47 7.70 8.47 -16.67
N ASN A 48 8.34 9.64 -16.62
CA ASN A 48 7.89 10.76 -15.78
C ASN A 48 6.63 11.46 -16.32
N ASN A 49 6.33 11.30 -17.61
CA ASN A 49 5.27 12.03 -18.27
C ASN A 49 4.45 11.09 -19.19
N GLY A 50 3.30 10.62 -18.73
CA GLY A 50 2.41 9.77 -19.51
C GLY A 50 2.57 8.26 -19.33
N ALA A 51 3.78 7.72 -19.11
CA ALA A 51 4.02 6.30 -18.90
C ALA A 51 4.12 5.86 -17.43
N ARG A 52 3.71 6.72 -16.50
CA ARG A 52 3.76 6.44 -15.05
C ARG A 52 2.93 5.23 -14.61
N HIS A 53 1.84 4.96 -15.33
CA HIS A 53 0.98 3.80 -15.08
C HIS A 53 1.70 2.49 -15.41
N ILE A 54 2.53 2.44 -16.46
CA ILE A 54 3.35 1.29 -16.84
C ILE A 54 4.33 0.96 -15.71
N LEU A 55 5.04 1.97 -15.22
CA LEU A 55 5.95 1.81 -14.09
C LEU A 55 5.23 1.32 -12.82
N SER A 56 4.06 1.87 -12.53
CA SER A 56 3.24 1.44 -11.40
C SER A 56 2.78 -0.01 -11.53
N SER A 57 2.43 -0.44 -12.76
CA SER A 57 2.06 -1.81 -13.07
C SER A 57 3.24 -2.76 -12.92
N ALA A 58 4.41 -2.40 -13.45
CA ALA A 58 5.64 -3.19 -13.32
C ALA A 58 6.03 -3.40 -11.84
N ARG A 59 6.03 -2.32 -11.03
CA ARG A 59 6.29 -2.41 -9.59
C ARG A 59 5.29 -3.31 -8.85
N ARG A 60 4.02 -3.28 -9.25
CA ARG A 60 2.98 -4.13 -8.66
C ARG A 60 3.23 -5.60 -8.98
N VAL A 61 3.64 -5.92 -10.21
CA VAL A 61 4.01 -7.28 -10.63
C VAL A 61 5.21 -7.77 -9.82
N LEU A 62 6.28 -6.98 -9.76
CA LEU A 62 7.48 -7.32 -8.97
C LEU A 62 7.13 -7.60 -7.50
N SER A 63 6.33 -6.76 -6.89
CA SER A 63 5.94 -6.94 -5.49
C SER A 63 5.06 -8.17 -5.27
N ARG A 64 4.09 -8.44 -6.15
CA ARG A 64 3.10 -9.52 -5.94
C ARG A 64 3.57 -10.90 -6.39
N GLU A 65 4.34 -10.95 -7.46
CA GLU A 65 4.72 -12.22 -8.10
C GLU A 65 6.15 -12.64 -7.77
N HIS A 66 7.03 -11.66 -7.51
CA HIS A 66 8.45 -11.90 -7.26
C HIS A 66 8.92 -11.50 -5.86
N ASN A 67 8.03 -10.95 -5.02
CA ASN A 67 8.35 -10.43 -3.67
C ASN A 67 9.48 -9.37 -3.65
N ILE A 68 9.65 -8.64 -4.75
CA ILE A 68 10.64 -7.57 -4.88
C ILE A 68 9.95 -6.24 -4.65
N LEU A 69 10.39 -5.51 -3.64
CA LEU A 69 9.89 -4.17 -3.33
C LEU A 69 10.81 -3.10 -3.92
N MET A 70 10.21 -2.03 -4.40
CA MET A 70 10.91 -0.85 -4.90
C MET A 70 10.33 0.42 -4.32
N THR A 71 11.20 1.33 -3.89
CA THR A 71 10.84 2.67 -3.46
C THR A 71 11.16 3.71 -4.53
N CYS A 72 10.38 4.80 -4.56
CA CYS A 72 10.66 5.93 -5.45
C CYS A 72 11.61 6.90 -4.74
N ILE A 73 12.70 7.25 -5.40
CA ILE A 73 13.53 8.39 -5.04
C ILE A 73 13.06 9.56 -5.90
N ALA A 74 12.57 10.62 -5.24
CA ALA A 74 12.03 11.78 -5.92
C ALA A 74 13.03 12.33 -6.95
N THR A 75 12.56 12.63 -8.14
CA THR A 75 13.32 13.16 -9.29
C THR A 75 14.42 12.25 -9.86
N VAL A 76 14.87 11.22 -9.14
CA VAL A 76 15.98 10.35 -9.52
C VAL A 76 15.48 9.08 -10.22
N GLY A 77 14.69 8.26 -9.54
CA GLY A 77 14.28 6.98 -10.09
C GLY A 77 13.65 6.03 -9.06
N LEU A 78 13.96 4.75 -9.23
CA LEU A 78 13.55 3.66 -8.35
C LEU A 78 14.75 3.01 -7.70
N LYS A 79 14.63 2.65 -6.42
CA LYS A 79 15.61 1.86 -5.68
C LYS A 79 14.98 0.54 -5.26
N PHE A 80 15.71 -0.55 -5.39
CA PHE A 80 15.34 -1.82 -4.76
C PHE A 80 15.46 -1.71 -3.24
N VAL A 81 14.47 -2.27 -2.55
CA VAL A 81 14.40 -2.28 -1.08
C VAL A 81 14.95 -3.59 -0.57
N GLU A 82 15.99 -3.53 0.24
CA GLU A 82 16.65 -4.72 0.80
C GLU A 82 16.52 -4.77 2.32
N GLU A 83 16.60 -3.61 2.97
CA GLU A 83 16.59 -3.54 4.41
C GLU A 83 15.18 -3.65 5.00
N ASN A 84 15.04 -4.43 6.05
CA ASN A 84 13.78 -4.55 6.80
C ASN A 84 13.28 -3.19 7.33
N SER A 85 14.19 -2.29 7.66
CA SER A 85 13.88 -0.92 8.08
C SER A 85 13.16 -0.13 6.98
N GLU A 86 13.60 -0.25 5.72
CA GLU A 86 12.96 0.37 4.56
C GLU A 86 11.59 -0.24 4.28
N VAL A 87 11.47 -1.59 4.37
CA VAL A 87 10.20 -2.30 4.23
C VAL A 87 9.18 -1.80 5.25
N LEU A 88 9.58 -1.70 6.52
CA LEU A 88 8.74 -1.18 7.60
C LEU A 88 8.37 0.29 7.37
N GLY A 89 9.31 1.11 6.87
CA GLY A 89 9.04 2.50 6.49
C GLY A 89 7.96 2.63 5.40
N ILE A 90 7.98 1.74 4.40
CA ILE A 90 6.94 1.66 3.38
C ILE A 90 5.59 1.28 4.00
N ALA A 91 5.56 0.26 4.86
CA ALA A 91 4.34 -0.17 5.56
C ALA A 91 3.75 0.95 6.41
N ASP A 92 4.58 1.69 7.15
CA ASP A 92 4.16 2.86 7.92
C ASP A 92 3.58 3.98 7.04
N SER A 93 4.17 4.20 5.89
CA SER A 93 3.68 5.16 4.89
C SER A 93 2.29 4.80 4.39
N HIS A 94 2.04 3.50 4.12
CA HIS A 94 0.71 2.99 3.75
C HIS A 94 -0.30 3.15 4.88
N GLN A 95 0.05 2.87 6.12
CA GLN A 95 -0.84 3.10 7.28
C GLN A 95 -1.22 4.56 7.45
N LYS A 96 -0.26 5.50 7.26
CA LYS A 96 -0.55 6.94 7.26
C LYS A 96 -1.55 7.35 6.17
N ARG A 97 -1.48 6.72 4.98
CA ARG A 97 -2.44 6.95 3.89
C ARG A 97 -3.83 6.44 4.24
N VAL A 98 -3.93 5.21 4.79
CA VAL A 98 -5.20 4.64 5.26
C VAL A 98 -5.84 5.59 6.28
N ARG A 99 -5.09 6.04 7.29
CA ARG A 99 -5.58 6.97 8.30
C ARG A 99 -6.09 8.29 7.69
N ARG A 100 -5.37 8.85 6.72
CA ARG A 100 -5.81 10.07 6.02
C ARG A 100 -7.11 9.83 5.24
N ALA A 101 -7.20 8.70 4.51
CA ALA A 101 -8.41 8.33 3.78
C ALA A 101 -9.60 8.17 4.71
N ASN A 102 -9.43 7.49 5.86
CA ASN A 102 -10.48 7.31 6.85
C ASN A 102 -10.99 8.64 7.42
N ARG A 103 -10.09 9.56 7.76
CA ARG A 103 -10.49 10.90 8.24
C ARG A 103 -11.28 11.67 7.19
N ASN A 104 -10.87 11.58 5.92
CA ASN A 104 -11.63 12.20 4.83
C ASN A 104 -13.01 11.57 4.70
N THR A 105 -13.13 10.25 4.79
CA THR A 105 -14.42 9.55 4.75
C THR A 105 -15.32 9.97 5.91
N LEU A 106 -14.79 10.05 7.14
CA LEU A 106 -15.55 10.54 8.30
C LEU A 106 -16.02 11.99 8.09
N HIS A 107 -15.18 12.84 7.49
CA HIS A 107 -15.56 14.19 7.18
C HIS A 107 -16.71 14.23 6.16
N ILE A 108 -16.62 13.45 5.09
CA ILE A 108 -17.66 13.38 4.06
C ILE A 108 -19.00 12.88 4.63
N VAL A 109 -18.98 11.81 5.43
CA VAL A 109 -20.22 11.24 6.00
C VAL A 109 -20.93 12.20 6.97
N LYS A 110 -20.22 13.13 7.60
CA LYS A 110 -20.83 14.18 8.43
C LYS A 110 -21.71 15.17 7.65
N HIS A 111 -21.56 15.24 6.33
CA HIS A 111 -22.43 16.07 5.48
C HIS A 111 -23.74 15.40 5.10
N VAL A 112 -23.98 14.15 5.51
CA VAL A 112 -25.29 13.51 5.33
C VAL A 112 -26.29 14.21 6.25
N ASP A 113 -27.34 14.80 5.65
CA ASP A 113 -28.44 15.36 6.43
C ASP A 113 -29.27 14.22 7.04
N MET A 114 -29.06 14.00 8.33
CA MET A 114 -29.75 12.93 9.06
C MET A 114 -31.25 13.25 9.28
N THR A 115 -31.70 14.47 9.04
CA THR A 115 -33.11 14.85 9.19
C THR A 115 -33.90 14.34 8.00
N ASP A 116 -33.43 14.62 6.80
CA ASP A 116 -34.14 14.33 5.54
C ASP A 116 -33.77 12.95 4.95
N ALA A 117 -32.69 12.30 5.46
CA ALA A 117 -32.27 11.01 4.97
C ALA A 117 -33.29 9.90 5.24
N THR A 118 -33.44 8.99 4.29
CA THR A 118 -34.23 7.77 4.43
C THR A 118 -33.65 6.87 5.51
N PRO A 119 -34.44 5.93 6.06
CA PRO A 119 -33.93 4.96 7.06
C PRO A 119 -32.73 4.16 6.59
N ASP A 120 -32.68 3.78 5.31
CA ASP A 120 -31.56 3.05 4.71
C ASP A 120 -30.30 3.92 4.62
N GLU A 121 -30.43 5.17 4.19
CA GLU A 121 -29.31 6.11 4.14
C GLU A 121 -28.76 6.42 5.53
N LYS A 122 -29.61 6.56 6.54
CA LYS A 122 -29.21 6.71 7.95
C LYS A 122 -28.42 5.51 8.42
N ALA A 123 -28.95 4.30 8.20
CA ALA A 123 -28.29 3.06 8.59
C ALA A 123 -26.91 2.91 7.92
N ARG A 124 -26.84 3.22 6.63
CA ARG A 124 -25.59 3.20 5.85
C ARG A 124 -24.58 4.23 6.36
N ALA A 125 -24.99 5.45 6.63
CA ALA A 125 -24.11 6.49 7.18
C ALA A 125 -23.54 6.09 8.55
N LEU A 126 -24.38 5.59 9.45
CA LEU A 126 -23.97 5.11 10.76
C LEU A 126 -23.02 3.90 10.68
N ALA A 127 -23.29 2.96 9.77
CA ALA A 127 -22.41 1.83 9.54
C ALA A 127 -21.02 2.30 9.06
N VAL A 128 -20.95 3.22 8.10
CA VAL A 128 -19.69 3.80 7.63
C VAL A 128 -18.95 4.52 8.76
N GLN A 129 -19.63 5.34 9.55
CA GLN A 129 -19.03 6.03 10.70
C GLN A 129 -18.43 5.05 11.71
N SER A 130 -19.16 3.97 12.04
CA SER A 130 -18.72 2.96 12.98
C SER A 130 -17.47 2.21 12.49
N ILE A 131 -17.48 1.74 11.24
CA ILE A 131 -16.36 1.01 10.64
C ILE A 131 -15.12 1.89 10.54
N VAL A 132 -15.27 3.08 9.98
CA VAL A 132 -14.13 4.00 9.75
C VAL A 132 -13.60 4.55 11.07
N GLY A 133 -14.49 4.76 12.07
CA GLY A 133 -14.10 5.13 13.43
C GLY A 133 -13.24 4.06 14.11
N ALA A 134 -13.62 2.79 13.98
CA ALA A 134 -12.83 1.67 14.49
C ALA A 134 -11.44 1.59 13.81
N ILE A 135 -11.39 1.76 12.49
CA ILE A 135 -10.11 1.77 11.75
C ILE A 135 -9.23 2.96 12.17
N ASP A 136 -9.80 4.18 12.34
CA ASP A 136 -9.01 5.33 12.81
C ASP A 136 -8.45 5.09 14.21
N LEU A 137 -9.23 4.49 15.10
CA LEU A 137 -8.79 4.13 16.45
C LEU A 137 -7.61 3.15 16.40
N CYS A 138 -7.71 2.06 15.63
CA CYS A 138 -6.64 1.07 15.47
C CYS A 138 -5.37 1.65 14.83
N THR A 139 -5.49 2.68 14.02
CA THR A 139 -4.36 3.32 13.30
C THR A 139 -3.73 4.49 14.06
N LYS A 140 -4.24 4.88 15.24
CA LYS A 140 -3.62 5.89 16.10
C LYS A 140 -2.24 5.46 16.56
N THR A 141 -1.33 6.42 16.70
CA THR A 141 0.04 6.17 17.16
C THR A 141 0.07 5.53 18.55
N SER A 142 -0.79 6.00 19.48
CA SER A 142 -0.92 5.41 20.82
C SER A 142 -1.33 3.95 20.77
N SER A 143 -2.33 3.60 19.97
CA SER A 143 -2.79 2.23 19.78
C SER A 143 -1.71 1.33 19.20
N ARG A 144 -0.99 1.83 18.19
CA ARG A 144 0.15 1.12 17.59
C ARG A 144 1.27 0.88 18.59
N ASN A 145 1.59 1.84 19.44
CA ASN A 145 2.62 1.68 20.46
C ASN A 145 2.22 0.62 21.48
N LYS A 146 0.98 0.63 21.98
CA LYS A 146 0.46 -0.42 22.87
C LYS A 146 0.60 -1.83 22.24
N VAL A 147 0.21 -1.98 20.97
CA VAL A 147 0.36 -3.27 20.26
C VAL A 147 1.83 -3.64 20.08
N LYS A 148 2.70 -2.68 19.72
CA LYS A 148 4.13 -2.92 19.56
C LYS A 148 4.77 -3.40 20.87
N GLU A 149 4.45 -2.79 21.99
CA GLU A 149 4.92 -3.18 23.32
C GLU A 149 4.47 -4.61 23.67
N LEU A 150 3.22 -4.94 23.39
CA LEU A 150 2.69 -6.29 23.64
C LEU A 150 3.35 -7.33 22.71
N CYS A 151 3.58 -7.02 21.41
CA CYS A 151 4.31 -7.90 20.52
C CYS A 151 5.76 -8.09 20.98
N ALA A 152 6.42 -7.03 21.47
CA ALA A 152 7.78 -7.12 21.98
C ALA A 152 7.87 -8.02 23.23
N SER A 153 6.88 -7.95 24.13
CA SER A 153 6.84 -8.77 25.34
C SER A 153 6.48 -10.23 25.09
N THR A 154 5.68 -10.50 24.06
CA THR A 154 5.22 -11.88 23.74
C THR A 154 6.07 -12.58 22.69
N GLY A 155 6.89 -11.84 21.94
CA GLY A 155 7.65 -12.35 20.79
C GLY A 155 6.78 -12.84 19.63
N ALA A 156 5.48 -12.54 19.63
CA ALA A 156 4.49 -13.01 18.66
C ALA A 156 3.52 -11.90 18.24
N ALA A 157 2.87 -12.09 17.09
CA ALA A 157 1.79 -11.20 16.66
C ALA A 157 0.59 -11.29 17.61
N VAL A 158 0.06 -10.15 18.01
CA VAL A 158 -1.12 -10.08 18.87
C VAL A 158 -2.37 -10.44 18.06
N PRO A 159 -3.20 -11.39 18.49
CA PRO A 159 -4.46 -11.70 17.85
C PRO A 159 -5.37 -10.46 17.76
N VAL A 160 -6.14 -10.36 16.66
CA VAL A 160 -7.01 -9.19 16.41
C VAL A 160 -7.97 -8.91 17.57
N GLY A 161 -8.55 -9.95 18.17
CA GLY A 161 -9.43 -9.81 19.33
C GLY A 161 -8.76 -9.09 20.50
N LYS A 162 -7.55 -9.54 20.89
CA LYS A 162 -6.76 -8.88 21.95
C LYS A 162 -6.35 -7.46 21.57
N SER A 163 -6.00 -7.22 20.30
CA SER A 163 -5.68 -5.87 19.83
C SER A 163 -6.89 -4.92 20.00
N LEU A 164 -8.11 -5.41 19.71
CA LEU A 164 -9.33 -4.60 19.86
C LEU A 164 -9.66 -4.31 21.34
N GLU A 165 -9.36 -5.22 22.25
CA GLU A 165 -9.52 -5.00 23.70
C GLU A 165 -8.64 -3.86 24.22
N LEU A 166 -7.40 -3.74 23.69
CA LEU A 166 -6.47 -2.65 24.07
C LEU A 166 -6.98 -1.25 23.68
N PHE A 167 -7.99 -1.16 22.81
CA PHE A 167 -8.52 0.11 22.32
C PHE A 167 -9.84 0.51 22.98
N ARG A 168 -10.38 -0.30 23.90
CA ARG A 168 -11.62 -0.02 24.64
C ARG A 168 -11.46 0.95 25.80
N GLU A 169 -10.22 1.25 26.18
CA GLU A 169 -9.85 2.28 27.16
C GLU A 169 -9.51 3.60 26.40
#